data_5c8b4d374d55215d51cfb2990bb9c8bc
#
_entry.id   5c8b4d374d55215d51cfb2990bb9c8bc
#
_cell.length_a   1.000
_cell.length_b   1.000
_cell.length_c   1.000
_cell.angle_alpha   90.00
_cell.angle_beta   90.00
_cell.angle_gamma   90.00
#
_symmetry.space_group_name_H-M   'P 1'
#
loop_
_entity.id
_entity.type
_entity.pdbx_description
1 polymer ?
#
loop_
_entity_poly.entity_id
_entity_poly.type
_entity_poly.pdbx_seq_one_letter_code
_entity_poly.pdbx_strand_id
1 'polypeptide(L)'
;MKSFKIALAQFSPHIGNLEANAQKMLEQANEAKKQNADLIIFPELSSIGYPAEDLLLRPSLTKRTQQVFEQLKTVKDIVMVFGFVNQTEDGQRYNAAAVMKDGQVLGVYNKQNLPNYSVFDEKRYFTEGHQHLVFEYLGHKFGVLICEDVWSLNTVKQLCQLNVETVVILNASPYEVGKPQHRVETMSALAKQMNLNLVYANQVGGQDDLIFDGTSFVIAKNGSVVLQAESFKESLYFAEYEAEQQAFKANALPPALDTMAEIYQSLVMATRDYVQRSGFPGVILGLSGGIDSALTLAIAADAIGSDKVQAVMMPYTYTAQISVEAAAEQAKSMGVTFGIAEINPIVNSFMQTLYPFFGNSPADATEENLQARARGTLLMGLSNKFGNLVLSTGNKSELAVGYCTLYGDMVGGFAVLKDVYKTIVFELAKYRNSISDKPVIPERVITRPPSAELRPDQKDQDSLPPYDVLDAILYAYIEEDMSQDDIIAKGFDAEVVAKVIRLVDFNEYKRRQGAIGPRISSRAFSRERRYPIMNGWKAGV
;
A
#
# COMPACT_ATOMS: atom_id res chain seq x y z
N MET A 1 -33.49 25.41 6.21
CA MET A 1 -32.23 24.85 5.72
C MET A 1 -31.38 25.98 5.17
N LYS A 2 -30.08 26.06 5.52
CA LYS A 2 -29.15 27.06 5.00
C LYS A 2 -28.10 26.36 4.14
N SER A 3 -27.49 27.10 3.21
CA SER A 3 -26.33 26.61 2.49
C SER A 3 -25.14 26.41 3.44
N PHE A 4 -24.28 25.44 3.14
CA PHE A 4 -23.09 25.13 3.95
C PHE A 4 -21.97 24.57 3.08
N LYS A 5 -20.75 24.63 3.60
CA LYS A 5 -19.54 24.13 2.94
C LYS A 5 -18.87 23.05 3.80
N ILE A 6 -18.58 21.91 3.20
CA ILE A 6 -17.87 20.80 3.84
C ILE A 6 -16.44 20.76 3.34
N ALA A 7 -15.48 20.63 4.25
CA ALA A 7 -14.12 20.24 3.96
C ALA A 7 -13.94 18.75 4.18
N LEU A 8 -13.44 18.02 3.17
CA LEU A 8 -12.97 16.65 3.29
C LEU A 8 -11.46 16.69 3.52
N ALA A 9 -11.03 16.23 4.66
CA ALA A 9 -9.62 16.06 4.98
C ALA A 9 -9.15 14.71 4.43
N GLN A 10 -8.55 14.70 3.24
CA GLN A 10 -7.79 13.53 2.77
C GLN A 10 -6.47 13.50 3.53
N PHE A 11 -6.48 12.80 4.65
CA PHE A 11 -5.53 12.92 5.75
C PHE A 11 -4.63 11.70 5.84
N SER A 12 -3.34 11.93 6.12
CA SER A 12 -2.34 10.90 6.32
C SER A 12 -1.88 10.89 7.79
N PRO A 13 -2.51 10.09 8.67
CA PRO A 13 -2.10 9.99 10.07
C PRO A 13 -0.78 9.23 10.19
N HIS A 14 0.01 9.57 11.19
CA HIS A 14 1.15 8.75 11.62
C HIS A 14 0.69 7.83 12.76
N ILE A 15 0.70 6.53 12.52
CA ILE A 15 0.17 5.54 13.48
C ILE A 15 0.85 5.67 14.83
N GLY A 16 0.02 5.73 15.89
CA GLY A 16 0.46 5.80 17.28
C GLY A 16 0.98 7.16 17.72
N ASN A 17 1.11 8.16 16.83
CA ASN A 17 1.52 9.51 17.17
C ASN A 17 0.29 10.42 17.35
N LEU A 18 -0.48 10.15 18.42
CA LEU A 18 -1.75 10.82 18.66
C LEU A 18 -1.60 12.35 18.77
N GLU A 19 -0.55 12.82 19.39
CA GLU A 19 -0.29 14.23 19.62
C GLU A 19 -0.02 14.99 18.31
N ALA A 20 0.83 14.42 17.44
CA ALA A 20 1.11 15.03 16.14
C ALA A 20 -0.11 14.95 15.21
N ASN A 21 -0.87 13.86 15.25
CA ASN A 21 -2.10 13.73 14.48
C ASN A 21 -3.14 14.77 14.93
N ALA A 22 -3.32 14.97 16.24
CA ALA A 22 -4.22 15.99 16.78
C ALA A 22 -3.79 17.40 16.37
N GLN A 23 -2.49 17.71 16.43
CA GLN A 23 -1.96 18.99 16.00
C GLN A 23 -2.25 19.24 14.51
N LYS A 24 -2.00 18.26 13.67
CA LYS A 24 -2.27 18.32 12.23
C LYS A 24 -3.77 18.46 11.93
N MET A 25 -4.64 17.76 12.67
CA MET A 25 -6.09 17.91 12.57
C MET A 25 -6.54 19.32 12.94
N LEU A 26 -5.96 19.90 13.98
CA LEU A 26 -6.21 21.28 14.41
C LEU A 26 -5.80 22.29 13.32
N GLU A 27 -4.62 22.11 12.72
CA GLU A 27 -4.13 22.96 11.62
C GLU A 27 -5.07 22.89 10.41
N GLN A 28 -5.49 21.69 10.01
CA GLN A 28 -6.42 21.50 8.90
C GLN A 28 -7.82 22.06 9.20
N ALA A 29 -8.32 21.94 10.43
CA ALA A 29 -9.59 22.56 10.82
C ALA A 29 -9.53 24.09 10.74
N ASN A 30 -8.42 24.68 11.18
CA ASN A 30 -8.22 26.12 11.07
C ASN A 30 -8.07 26.59 9.62
N GLU A 31 -7.42 25.78 8.76
CA GLU A 31 -7.32 26.09 7.33
C GLU A 31 -8.69 25.97 6.64
N ALA A 32 -9.47 24.96 6.97
CA ALA A 32 -10.85 24.80 6.48
C ALA A 32 -11.73 25.99 6.85
N LYS A 33 -11.61 26.54 8.08
CA LYS A 33 -12.30 27.77 8.50
C LYS A 33 -11.92 28.98 7.66
N LYS A 34 -10.63 29.18 7.35
CA LYS A 34 -10.18 30.28 6.48
C LYS A 34 -10.81 30.21 5.09
N GLN A 35 -11.13 28.98 4.63
CA GLN A 35 -11.85 28.73 3.38
C GLN A 35 -13.39 28.75 3.55
N ASN A 36 -13.89 29.25 4.69
CA ASN A 36 -15.30 29.33 5.06
C ASN A 36 -16.02 27.97 5.06
N ALA A 37 -15.35 26.90 5.46
CA ALA A 37 -16.01 25.61 5.69
C ALA A 37 -16.77 25.62 7.02
N ASP A 38 -17.98 25.08 6.99
CA ASP A 38 -18.86 24.90 8.15
C ASP A 38 -18.60 23.57 8.86
N LEU A 39 -18.18 22.56 8.10
CA LEU A 39 -17.84 21.23 8.60
C LEU A 39 -16.50 20.78 8.05
N ILE A 40 -15.75 20.01 8.85
CA ILE A 40 -14.58 19.26 8.39
C ILE A 40 -14.71 17.79 8.80
N ILE A 41 -14.44 16.90 7.82
CA ILE A 41 -14.57 15.46 7.98
C ILE A 41 -13.19 14.83 7.84
N PHE A 42 -12.75 14.14 8.88
CA PHE A 42 -11.50 13.36 8.90
C PHE A 42 -11.79 11.87 8.69
N PRO A 43 -10.78 11.08 8.25
CA PRO A 43 -10.92 9.64 8.06
C PRO A 43 -11.17 8.85 9.34
N GLU A 44 -11.42 7.54 9.17
CA GLU A 44 -11.50 6.53 10.22
C GLU A 44 -10.22 6.51 11.06
N LEU A 45 -10.36 6.41 12.40
CA LEU A 45 -9.27 6.39 13.38
C LEU A 45 -8.20 7.48 13.15
N SER A 46 -8.56 8.63 12.60
CA SER A 46 -7.63 9.72 12.25
C SER A 46 -6.77 10.18 13.43
N SER A 47 -7.24 10.05 14.66
CA SER A 47 -6.49 10.43 15.87
C SER A 47 -5.30 9.52 16.16
N ILE A 48 -5.39 8.22 15.87
CA ILE A 48 -4.32 7.23 16.13
C ILE A 48 -3.70 6.67 14.85
N GLY A 49 -4.44 6.69 13.73
CA GLY A 49 -4.10 6.06 12.45
C GLY A 49 -4.59 4.63 12.33
N TYR A 50 -4.85 4.18 11.10
CA TYR A 50 -5.35 2.83 10.79
C TYR A 50 -4.34 2.08 9.88
N PRO A 51 -4.04 0.79 10.19
CA PRO A 51 -4.45 -0.01 11.34
C PRO A 51 -3.48 0.15 12.52
N ALA A 52 -4.00 0.43 13.71
CA ALA A 52 -3.18 0.65 14.90
C ALA A 52 -2.75 -0.64 15.63
N GLU A 53 -3.33 -1.79 15.26
CA GLU A 53 -2.95 -3.12 15.74
C GLU A 53 -2.84 -3.22 17.27
N ASP A 54 -1.84 -3.93 17.78
CA ASP A 54 -1.61 -4.10 19.24
C ASP A 54 -1.29 -2.78 19.98
N LEU A 55 -1.09 -1.65 19.31
CA LEU A 55 -1.04 -0.35 19.98
C LEU A 55 -2.36 -0.02 20.66
N LEU A 56 -3.48 -0.56 20.16
CA LEU A 56 -4.81 -0.45 20.77
C LEU A 56 -4.89 -1.09 22.16
N LEU A 57 -3.99 -2.01 22.50
CA LEU A 57 -3.94 -2.71 23.79
C LEU A 57 -3.07 -1.97 24.84
N ARG A 58 -2.42 -0.86 24.46
CA ARG A 58 -1.54 -0.13 25.37
C ARG A 58 -2.33 0.59 26.46
N PRO A 59 -1.97 0.44 27.74
CA PRO A 59 -2.67 1.09 28.85
C PRO A 59 -2.73 2.62 28.79
N SER A 60 -1.75 3.23 28.12
CA SER A 60 -1.68 4.70 27.95
C SER A 60 -2.67 5.26 26.92
N LEU A 61 -3.32 4.41 26.11
CA LEU A 61 -4.16 4.85 24.98
C LEU A 61 -5.30 5.76 25.44
N THR A 62 -6.04 5.37 26.48
CA THR A 62 -7.18 6.14 27.01
C THR A 62 -6.77 7.56 27.38
N LYS A 63 -5.69 7.70 28.16
CA LYS A 63 -5.17 9.01 28.57
C LYS A 63 -4.75 9.85 27.36
N ARG A 64 -4.06 9.26 26.40
CA ARG A 64 -3.62 9.96 25.18
C ARG A 64 -4.80 10.37 24.29
N THR A 65 -5.83 9.52 24.19
CA THR A 65 -7.07 9.88 23.48
C THR A 65 -7.76 11.07 24.15
N GLN A 66 -7.82 11.13 25.49
CA GLN A 66 -8.35 12.29 26.20
C GLN A 66 -7.54 13.57 25.90
N GLN A 67 -6.22 13.48 25.83
CA GLN A 67 -5.38 14.61 25.46
C GLN A 67 -5.66 15.13 24.04
N VAL A 68 -5.94 14.23 23.09
CA VAL A 68 -6.41 14.61 21.74
C VAL A 68 -7.69 15.43 21.81
N PHE A 69 -8.69 14.98 22.57
CA PHE A 69 -9.93 15.73 22.73
C PHE A 69 -9.70 17.11 23.34
N GLU A 70 -8.85 17.24 24.38
CA GLU A 70 -8.53 18.55 24.98
C GLU A 70 -7.89 19.50 23.97
N GLN A 71 -7.01 19.02 23.09
CA GLN A 71 -6.45 19.83 22.02
C GLN A 71 -7.54 20.27 21.02
N LEU A 72 -8.37 19.34 20.54
CA LEU A 72 -9.38 19.61 19.53
C LEU A 72 -10.54 20.50 20.04
N LYS A 73 -10.82 20.51 21.35
CA LYS A 73 -11.80 21.41 21.98
C LYS A 73 -11.48 22.90 21.78
N THR A 74 -10.26 23.23 21.43
CA THR A 74 -9.84 24.62 21.15
C THR A 74 -10.39 25.14 19.81
N VAL A 75 -10.80 24.24 18.89
CA VAL A 75 -11.38 24.61 17.60
C VAL A 75 -12.80 25.16 17.79
N LYS A 76 -13.05 26.35 17.20
CA LYS A 76 -14.34 27.05 17.28
C LYS A 76 -14.88 27.33 15.89
N ASP A 77 -16.18 27.59 15.80
CA ASP A 77 -16.90 28.03 14.59
C ASP A 77 -16.87 27.04 13.42
N ILE A 78 -16.61 25.77 13.66
CA ILE A 78 -16.67 24.67 12.67
C ILE A 78 -17.09 23.38 13.36
N VAL A 79 -17.87 22.56 12.68
CA VAL A 79 -18.17 21.20 13.11
C VAL A 79 -17.04 20.26 12.67
N MET A 80 -16.45 19.52 13.59
CA MET A 80 -15.46 18.49 13.30
C MET A 80 -16.08 17.10 13.43
N VAL A 81 -15.91 16.25 12.41
CA VAL A 81 -16.23 14.81 12.49
C VAL A 81 -14.93 14.04 12.29
N PHE A 82 -14.51 13.25 13.28
CA PHE A 82 -13.21 12.60 13.26
C PHE A 82 -13.21 11.23 13.92
N GLY A 83 -12.36 10.33 13.41
CA GLY A 83 -12.19 8.97 13.91
C GLY A 83 -11.27 8.89 15.13
N PHE A 84 -11.66 8.08 16.12
CA PHE A 84 -10.88 7.84 17.34
C PHE A 84 -11.20 6.48 17.95
N VAL A 85 -10.44 6.08 18.97
CA VAL A 85 -10.75 4.89 19.78
C VAL A 85 -11.58 5.31 20.99
N ASN A 86 -12.84 4.87 21.02
CA ASN A 86 -13.70 5.07 22.18
C ASN A 86 -13.51 3.89 23.15
N GLN A 87 -13.06 4.16 24.36
CA GLN A 87 -12.92 3.16 25.42
C GLN A 87 -13.86 3.49 26.57
N THR A 88 -14.72 2.53 26.91
CA THR A 88 -15.68 2.65 28.01
C THR A 88 -15.06 2.27 29.36
N GLU A 89 -15.72 2.62 30.44
CA GLU A 89 -15.24 2.35 31.80
C GLU A 89 -15.13 0.85 32.13
N ASP A 90 -15.95 0.02 31.48
CA ASP A 90 -15.90 -1.44 31.57
C ASP A 90 -14.80 -2.07 30.68
N GLY A 91 -13.99 -1.24 30.04
CA GLY A 91 -12.82 -1.65 29.26
C GLY A 91 -13.10 -2.07 27.82
N GLN A 92 -14.34 -1.96 27.34
CA GLN A 92 -14.65 -2.21 25.94
C GLN A 92 -14.05 -1.12 25.05
N ARG A 93 -13.61 -1.48 23.85
CA ARG A 93 -13.04 -0.58 22.86
C ARG A 93 -13.86 -0.59 21.58
N TYR A 94 -14.07 0.60 21.02
CA TYR A 94 -14.83 0.78 19.79
C TYR A 94 -14.00 1.60 18.80
N ASN A 95 -14.04 1.21 17.54
CA ASN A 95 -13.69 2.09 16.44
C ASN A 95 -14.83 3.11 16.32
N ALA A 96 -14.54 4.37 16.57
CA ALA A 96 -15.59 5.36 16.78
C ALA A 96 -15.35 6.67 16.01
N ALA A 97 -16.42 7.40 15.77
CA ALA A 97 -16.41 8.76 15.28
C ALA A 97 -17.04 9.72 16.28
N ALA A 98 -16.40 10.85 16.53
CA ALA A 98 -16.93 11.95 17.32
C ALA A 98 -17.41 13.07 16.42
N VAL A 99 -18.55 13.67 16.75
CA VAL A 99 -19.00 14.95 16.22
C VAL A 99 -18.79 16.01 17.29
N MET A 100 -17.97 17.01 16.99
CA MET A 100 -17.59 18.07 17.94
C MET A 100 -17.86 19.44 17.33
N LYS A 101 -18.40 20.35 18.11
CA LYS A 101 -18.56 21.76 17.76
C LYS A 101 -18.23 22.65 18.96
N ASP A 102 -17.46 23.70 18.75
CA ASP A 102 -17.13 24.70 19.77
C ASP A 102 -16.56 24.11 21.09
N GLY A 103 -15.88 22.97 20.97
CA GLY A 103 -15.31 22.23 22.09
C GLY A 103 -16.29 21.32 22.81
N GLN A 104 -17.53 21.19 22.33
CA GLN A 104 -18.53 20.27 22.87
C GLN A 104 -18.71 19.06 21.95
N VAL A 105 -18.69 17.87 22.52
CA VAL A 105 -19.03 16.64 21.79
C VAL A 105 -20.54 16.56 21.65
N LEU A 106 -21.05 16.64 20.43
CA LEU A 106 -22.47 16.54 20.10
C LEU A 106 -22.95 15.10 20.06
N GLY A 107 -22.06 14.15 19.76
CA GLY A 107 -22.36 12.72 19.74
C GLY A 107 -21.14 11.88 19.39
N VAL A 108 -21.25 10.58 19.72
CA VAL A 108 -20.24 9.55 19.41
C VAL A 108 -20.95 8.41 18.70
N TYR A 109 -20.39 7.98 17.57
CA TYR A 109 -20.80 6.80 16.82
C TYR A 109 -19.77 5.69 17.02
N ASN A 110 -20.19 4.50 17.35
CA ASN A 110 -19.38 3.31 17.43
C ASN A 110 -19.66 2.42 16.20
N LYS A 111 -18.64 2.05 15.46
CA LYS A 111 -18.72 1.21 14.25
C LYS A 111 -19.49 -0.07 14.52
N GLN A 112 -20.45 -0.41 13.65
CA GLN A 112 -21.34 -1.56 13.83
C GLN A 112 -20.83 -2.81 13.13
N ASN A 113 -20.23 -2.65 11.93
CA ASN A 113 -19.74 -3.76 11.12
C ASN A 113 -18.22 -3.80 11.17
N LEU A 114 -17.67 -4.77 11.87
CA LEU A 114 -16.22 -4.95 12.04
C LEU A 114 -15.70 -5.96 11.02
N PRO A 115 -14.94 -5.54 9.97
CA PRO A 115 -14.37 -6.46 9.01
C PRO A 115 -13.31 -7.35 9.68
N ASN A 116 -13.37 -8.66 9.34
CA ASN A 116 -12.44 -9.66 9.87
C ASN A 116 -12.07 -10.67 8.77
N TYR A 117 -11.69 -10.15 7.62
CA TYR A 117 -11.31 -10.88 6.42
C TYR A 117 -10.18 -10.15 5.69
N SER A 118 -9.46 -10.83 4.79
CA SER A 118 -8.33 -10.29 4.04
C SER A 118 -7.29 -9.64 4.99
N VAL A 119 -7.06 -8.33 4.87
CA VAL A 119 -6.12 -7.56 5.69
C VAL A 119 -6.70 -7.10 7.02
N PHE A 120 -8.01 -7.25 7.21
CA PHE A 120 -8.72 -6.74 8.38
C PHE A 120 -8.76 -7.76 9.52
N ASP A 121 -8.60 -7.27 10.76
CA ASP A 121 -8.64 -8.06 11.98
C ASP A 121 -9.32 -7.27 13.14
N GLU A 122 -10.39 -6.52 12.80
CA GLU A 122 -11.00 -5.56 13.74
C GLU A 122 -11.68 -6.23 14.92
N LYS A 123 -12.26 -7.43 14.74
CA LYS A 123 -12.89 -8.18 15.85
C LYS A 123 -11.92 -8.60 16.93
N ARG A 124 -10.62 -8.60 16.67
CA ARG A 124 -9.57 -8.83 17.67
C ARG A 124 -9.47 -7.67 18.67
N TYR A 125 -9.82 -6.47 18.27
CA TYR A 125 -9.53 -5.25 19.04
C TYR A 125 -10.77 -4.51 19.49
N PHE A 126 -11.84 -4.54 18.70
CA PHE A 126 -13.03 -3.72 18.88
C PHE A 126 -14.29 -4.52 19.16
N THR A 127 -15.20 -3.89 19.88
CA THR A 127 -16.58 -4.34 20.11
C THR A 127 -17.50 -3.69 19.05
N GLU A 128 -18.51 -4.41 18.60
CA GLU A 128 -19.52 -3.90 17.67
C GLU A 128 -20.42 -2.86 18.35
N GLY A 129 -20.63 -1.73 17.68
CA GLY A 129 -21.63 -0.73 18.08
C GLY A 129 -23.04 -1.14 17.67
N HIS A 130 -24.06 -0.50 18.30
CA HIS A 130 -25.49 -0.85 18.04
C HIS A 130 -26.38 0.37 17.85
N GLN A 131 -25.83 1.59 17.92
CA GLN A 131 -26.61 2.82 17.87
C GLN A 131 -26.21 3.66 16.67
N HIS A 132 -27.19 4.26 15.99
CA HIS A 132 -26.97 5.25 14.96
C HIS A 132 -26.73 6.62 15.58
N LEU A 133 -25.88 7.40 14.95
CA LEU A 133 -25.68 8.81 15.27
C LEU A 133 -26.26 9.67 14.14
N VAL A 134 -27.18 10.54 14.49
CA VAL A 134 -27.69 11.62 13.65
C VAL A 134 -27.46 12.93 14.36
N PHE A 135 -26.92 13.91 13.66
CA PHE A 135 -26.81 15.28 14.17
C PHE A 135 -27.41 16.27 13.16
N GLU A 136 -27.85 17.39 13.66
CA GLU A 136 -28.41 18.46 12.85
C GLU A 136 -27.50 19.69 12.86
N TYR A 137 -27.26 20.25 11.67
CA TYR A 137 -26.51 21.49 11.51
C TYR A 137 -27.12 22.34 10.39
N LEU A 138 -27.39 23.62 10.65
CA LEU A 138 -28.02 24.57 9.73
C LEU A 138 -29.38 24.09 9.15
N GLY A 139 -30.13 23.27 9.90
CA GLY A 139 -31.40 22.69 9.49
C GLY A 139 -31.24 21.51 8.52
N HIS A 140 -30.05 20.91 8.42
CA HIS A 140 -29.77 19.73 7.61
C HIS A 140 -29.37 18.55 8.50
N LYS A 141 -29.90 17.36 8.23
CA LYS A 141 -29.65 16.15 9.04
C LYS A 141 -28.55 15.31 8.43
N PHE A 142 -27.52 15.07 9.23
CA PHE A 142 -26.37 14.25 8.89
C PHE A 142 -26.37 12.94 9.68
N GLY A 143 -26.17 11.81 9.00
CA GLY A 143 -25.85 10.54 9.62
C GLY A 143 -24.36 10.26 9.57
N VAL A 144 -23.83 9.47 10.52
CA VAL A 144 -22.43 9.09 10.59
C VAL A 144 -22.29 7.59 10.43
N LEU A 145 -21.39 7.15 9.56
CA LEU A 145 -20.97 5.75 9.36
C LEU A 145 -19.45 5.66 9.31
N ILE A 146 -18.92 4.46 9.57
CA ILE A 146 -17.48 4.17 9.47
C ILE A 146 -17.27 2.98 8.53
N CYS A 147 -16.58 3.24 7.41
CA CYS A 147 -16.00 2.28 6.47
C CYS A 147 -16.97 1.12 6.12
N GLU A 148 -16.79 -0.08 6.68
CA GLU A 148 -17.57 -1.29 6.43
C GLU A 148 -19.09 -1.08 6.62
N ASP A 149 -19.49 -0.14 7.47
CA ASP A 149 -20.91 0.13 7.74
C ASP A 149 -21.69 0.52 6.50
N VAL A 150 -21.10 1.25 5.57
CA VAL A 150 -21.76 1.69 4.33
C VAL A 150 -21.95 0.56 3.32
N TRP A 151 -21.17 -0.51 3.42
CA TRP A 151 -21.33 -1.71 2.59
C TRP A 151 -22.47 -2.61 3.10
N SER A 152 -22.88 -2.45 4.36
CA SER A 152 -24.06 -3.12 4.94
C SER A 152 -25.35 -2.38 4.56
N LEU A 153 -26.07 -2.92 3.57
CA LEU A 153 -27.33 -2.33 3.14
C LEU A 153 -28.36 -2.20 4.29
N ASN A 154 -28.33 -3.11 5.25
CA ASN A 154 -29.22 -3.07 6.43
C ASN A 154 -28.90 -1.85 7.31
N THR A 155 -27.62 -1.60 7.60
CA THR A 155 -27.16 -0.45 8.40
C THR A 155 -27.57 0.87 7.75
N VAL A 156 -27.39 0.99 6.43
CA VAL A 156 -27.80 2.19 5.67
C VAL A 156 -29.32 2.37 5.70
N LYS A 157 -30.12 1.31 5.49
CA LYS A 157 -31.59 1.38 5.54
C LYS A 157 -32.11 1.83 6.91
N GLN A 158 -31.53 1.33 7.99
CA GLN A 158 -31.91 1.75 9.35
C GLN A 158 -31.61 3.25 9.57
N LEU A 159 -30.46 3.72 9.08
CA LEU A 159 -30.10 5.14 9.16
C LEU A 159 -31.08 6.02 8.35
N CYS A 160 -31.53 5.58 7.18
CA CYS A 160 -32.53 6.29 6.36
C CYS A 160 -33.86 6.50 7.10
N GLN A 161 -34.27 5.57 7.98
CA GLN A 161 -35.51 5.69 8.78
C GLN A 161 -35.47 6.87 9.75
N LEU A 162 -34.27 7.43 10.02
CA LEU A 162 -34.11 8.60 10.89
C LEU A 162 -34.22 9.94 10.11
N ASN A 163 -34.66 9.90 8.84
CA ASN A 163 -34.79 11.05 7.96
C ASN A 163 -33.45 11.82 7.74
N VAL A 164 -32.37 11.08 7.56
CA VAL A 164 -31.06 11.63 7.21
C VAL A 164 -31.05 12.05 5.74
N GLU A 165 -30.42 13.19 5.43
CA GLU A 165 -30.29 13.73 4.07
C GLU A 165 -28.91 13.52 3.49
N THR A 166 -27.88 13.53 4.35
CA THR A 166 -26.47 13.32 3.99
C THR A 166 -25.82 12.36 4.98
N VAL A 167 -25.10 11.37 4.47
CA VAL A 167 -24.30 10.45 5.28
C VAL A 167 -22.84 10.83 5.15
N VAL A 168 -22.20 11.06 6.29
CA VAL A 168 -20.76 11.28 6.43
C VAL A 168 -20.12 9.94 6.76
N ILE A 169 -19.14 9.51 5.95
CA ILE A 169 -18.52 8.21 6.04
C ILE A 169 -17.01 8.39 6.22
N LEU A 170 -16.51 7.96 7.39
CA LEU A 170 -15.09 7.99 7.72
C LEU A 170 -14.46 6.66 7.30
N ASN A 171 -13.40 6.72 6.51
CA ASN A 171 -12.82 5.51 5.93
C ASN A 171 -11.31 5.44 6.06
N ALA A 172 -10.82 4.22 6.21
CA ALA A 172 -9.45 3.79 5.97
C ALA A 172 -9.49 2.55 5.07
N SER A 173 -9.99 2.73 3.85
CA SER A 173 -10.14 1.65 2.87
C SER A 173 -8.82 1.43 2.14
N PRO A 174 -8.15 0.25 2.31
CA PRO A 174 -6.88 -0.03 1.65
C PRO A 174 -7.04 -0.09 0.13
N TYR A 175 -6.00 0.40 -0.55
CA TYR A 175 -5.86 0.36 -1.99
C TYR A 175 -5.63 -1.07 -2.49
N GLU A 176 -6.19 -1.35 -3.65
CA GLU A 176 -5.81 -2.39 -4.60
C GLU A 176 -6.18 -1.92 -6.00
N VAL A 177 -5.54 -2.47 -7.02
CA VAL A 177 -5.77 -2.09 -8.42
C VAL A 177 -7.26 -2.21 -8.79
N GLY A 178 -7.84 -1.11 -9.32
CA GLY A 178 -9.25 -1.02 -9.71
C GLY A 178 -10.24 -0.73 -8.58
N LYS A 179 -9.84 -0.84 -7.31
CA LYS A 179 -10.74 -0.60 -6.17
C LYS A 179 -11.20 0.86 -6.04
N PRO A 180 -10.39 1.88 -6.30
CA PRO A 180 -10.87 3.27 -6.26
C PRO A 180 -12.07 3.50 -7.17
N GLN A 181 -12.01 3.02 -8.41
CA GLN A 181 -13.10 3.10 -9.38
C GLN A 181 -14.33 2.32 -8.91
N HIS A 182 -14.16 1.06 -8.54
CA HIS A 182 -15.24 0.19 -8.04
C HIS A 182 -15.95 0.81 -6.82
N ARG A 183 -15.21 1.43 -5.92
CA ARG A 183 -15.74 2.12 -4.73
C ARG A 183 -16.66 3.29 -5.11
N VAL A 184 -16.23 4.14 -6.03
CA VAL A 184 -17.04 5.27 -6.51
C VAL A 184 -18.31 4.78 -7.21
N GLU A 185 -18.22 3.78 -8.09
CA GLU A 185 -19.36 3.20 -8.80
C GLU A 185 -20.39 2.60 -7.84
N THR A 186 -19.93 1.81 -6.87
CA THR A 186 -20.82 1.18 -5.88
C THR A 186 -21.50 2.22 -5.00
N MET A 187 -20.77 3.24 -4.54
CA MET A 187 -21.34 4.30 -3.71
C MET A 187 -22.30 5.20 -4.53
N SER A 188 -22.06 5.42 -5.82
CA SER A 188 -22.99 6.13 -6.72
C SER A 188 -24.31 5.39 -6.88
N ALA A 189 -24.26 4.07 -7.04
CA ALA A 189 -25.45 3.24 -7.09
C ALA A 189 -26.21 3.26 -5.76
N LEU A 190 -25.53 3.18 -4.63
CA LEU A 190 -26.11 3.25 -3.29
C LEU A 190 -26.78 4.60 -3.03
N ALA A 191 -26.10 5.71 -3.33
CA ALA A 191 -26.63 7.07 -3.18
C ALA A 191 -27.95 7.25 -3.92
N LYS A 192 -28.00 6.80 -5.18
CA LYS A 192 -29.21 6.83 -6.01
C LYS A 192 -30.31 5.92 -5.45
N GLN A 193 -29.97 4.70 -5.05
CA GLN A 193 -30.95 3.74 -4.52
C GLN A 193 -31.57 4.20 -3.21
N MET A 194 -30.79 4.82 -2.33
CA MET A 194 -31.22 5.26 -1.00
C MET A 194 -31.71 6.72 -0.99
N ASN A 195 -31.57 7.45 -2.08
CA ASN A 195 -31.84 8.88 -2.19
C ASN A 195 -31.12 9.71 -1.14
N LEU A 196 -29.80 9.41 -0.94
CA LEU A 196 -28.91 10.02 0.05
C LEU A 196 -27.73 10.71 -0.62
N ASN A 197 -27.32 11.87 -0.10
CA ASN A 197 -25.99 12.38 -0.38
C ASN A 197 -24.96 11.62 0.45
N LEU A 198 -23.79 11.28 -0.14
CA LEU A 198 -22.70 10.61 0.53
C LEU A 198 -21.47 11.51 0.55
N VAL A 199 -20.88 11.71 1.72
CA VAL A 199 -19.61 12.42 1.93
C VAL A 199 -18.60 11.40 2.44
N TYR A 200 -17.69 10.96 1.59
CA TYR A 200 -16.76 9.87 1.83
C TYR A 200 -15.34 10.41 2.04
N ALA A 201 -14.86 10.45 3.27
CA ALA A 201 -13.51 10.87 3.61
C ALA A 201 -12.62 9.64 3.83
N ASN A 202 -11.62 9.43 2.97
CA ASN A 202 -10.73 8.29 3.03
C ASN A 202 -9.30 8.69 3.44
N GLN A 203 -8.64 7.82 4.21
CA GLN A 203 -7.23 7.95 4.57
C GLN A 203 -6.36 7.91 3.30
N VAL A 204 -5.22 8.60 3.33
CA VAL A 204 -4.18 8.55 2.29
C VAL A 204 -2.82 8.25 2.94
N GLY A 205 -1.94 7.55 2.21
CA GLY A 205 -0.57 7.27 2.65
C GLY A 205 -0.23 5.79 2.66
N GLY A 206 1.06 5.48 2.82
CA GLY A 206 1.58 4.13 3.02
C GLY A 206 1.68 3.80 4.52
N GLN A 207 1.35 2.58 4.88
CA GLN A 207 1.52 2.05 6.23
C GLN A 207 1.88 0.57 6.17
N ASP A 208 3.12 0.26 6.50
CA ASP A 208 3.69 -1.09 6.37
C ASP A 208 3.49 -1.65 4.95
N ASP A 209 2.73 -2.71 4.78
CA ASP A 209 2.35 -3.28 3.48
C ASP A 209 1.07 -2.66 2.88
N LEU A 210 0.31 -1.88 3.65
CA LEU A 210 -0.92 -1.27 3.18
C LEU A 210 -0.68 0.10 2.53
N ILE A 211 -1.45 0.35 1.49
CA ILE A 211 -1.54 1.65 0.83
C ILE A 211 -2.98 2.16 0.97
N PHE A 212 -3.13 3.44 1.23
CA PHE A 212 -4.41 4.12 1.24
C PHE A 212 -4.38 5.20 0.15
N ASP A 213 -5.23 5.04 -0.84
CA ASP A 213 -5.24 5.91 -2.03
C ASP A 213 -5.85 7.29 -1.79
N GLY A 214 -6.58 7.45 -0.69
CA GLY A 214 -7.43 8.62 -0.54
C GLY A 214 -8.64 8.50 -1.45
N THR A 215 -8.63 9.21 -2.56
CA THR A 215 -9.77 9.27 -3.51
C THR A 215 -11.09 9.52 -2.77
N SER A 216 -11.07 10.49 -1.85
CA SER A 216 -12.26 10.95 -1.14
C SER A 216 -13.25 11.58 -2.10
N PHE A 217 -14.54 11.48 -1.84
CA PHE A 217 -15.55 11.99 -2.78
C PHE A 217 -16.83 12.46 -2.09
N VAL A 218 -17.60 13.26 -2.81
CA VAL A 218 -19.00 13.56 -2.51
C VAL A 218 -19.88 13.12 -3.68
N ILE A 219 -20.91 12.35 -3.36
CA ILE A 219 -21.90 11.86 -4.31
C ILE A 219 -23.26 12.43 -3.93
N ALA A 220 -23.94 13.04 -4.89
CA ALA A 220 -25.29 13.54 -4.71
C ALA A 220 -26.31 12.40 -4.70
N LYS A 221 -27.50 12.66 -4.12
CA LYS A 221 -28.60 11.70 -4.01
C LYS A 221 -29.09 11.09 -5.32
N ASN A 222 -28.78 11.70 -6.45
CA ASN A 222 -29.10 11.17 -7.79
C ASN A 222 -28.00 10.19 -8.30
N GLY A 223 -26.91 9.97 -7.53
CA GLY A 223 -25.78 9.13 -7.87
C GLY A 223 -24.66 9.83 -8.64
N SER A 224 -24.76 11.14 -8.91
CA SER A 224 -23.67 11.87 -9.57
C SER A 224 -22.54 12.21 -8.61
N VAL A 225 -21.31 12.00 -9.05
CA VAL A 225 -20.10 12.45 -8.33
C VAL A 225 -19.97 13.96 -8.51
N VAL A 226 -20.05 14.71 -7.41
CA VAL A 226 -19.99 16.17 -7.43
C VAL A 226 -18.64 16.71 -6.98
N LEU A 227 -17.86 15.87 -6.30
CA LEU A 227 -16.47 16.12 -5.93
C LEU A 227 -15.74 14.78 -5.87
N GLN A 228 -14.51 14.76 -6.39
CA GLN A 228 -13.56 13.68 -6.20
C GLN A 228 -12.18 14.28 -5.91
N ALA A 229 -11.53 13.77 -4.89
CA ALA A 229 -10.16 14.14 -4.54
C ALA A 229 -9.15 13.44 -5.45
N GLU A 230 -7.99 14.06 -5.64
CA GLU A 230 -6.86 13.42 -6.33
C GLU A 230 -6.37 12.21 -5.52
N SER A 231 -6.09 11.10 -6.19
CA SER A 231 -5.53 9.90 -5.55
C SER A 231 -4.08 10.14 -5.11
N PHE A 232 -3.67 9.47 -4.04
CA PHE A 232 -2.29 9.47 -3.49
C PHE A 232 -1.76 10.84 -3.05
N LYS A 233 -2.65 11.80 -2.80
CA LYS A 233 -2.28 13.18 -2.41
C LYS A 233 -2.99 13.60 -1.14
N GLU A 234 -2.23 13.98 -0.13
CA GLU A 234 -2.79 14.58 1.08
C GLU A 234 -3.21 16.02 0.82
N SER A 235 -4.49 16.37 1.06
CA SER A 235 -5.02 17.73 0.88
C SER A 235 -6.40 17.90 1.52
N LEU A 236 -6.87 19.15 1.57
CA LEU A 236 -8.27 19.51 1.84
C LEU A 236 -9.02 19.72 0.54
N TYR A 237 -10.22 19.15 0.45
CA TYR A 237 -11.14 19.30 -0.68
C TYR A 237 -12.47 19.87 -0.17
N PHE A 238 -13.16 20.67 -0.98
CA PHE A 238 -14.31 21.42 -0.52
C PHE A 238 -15.53 21.16 -1.39
N ALA A 239 -16.67 20.83 -0.75
CA ALA A 239 -17.99 20.69 -1.39
C ALA A 239 -18.96 21.71 -0.81
N GLU A 240 -19.70 22.40 -1.67
CA GLU A 240 -20.71 23.39 -1.30
C GLU A 240 -22.10 22.83 -1.50
N TYR A 241 -22.94 22.88 -0.47
CA TYR A 241 -24.37 22.54 -0.54
C TYR A 241 -25.21 23.81 -0.67
N GLU A 242 -26.02 23.89 -1.70
CA GLU A 242 -26.91 25.02 -1.99
C GLU A 242 -28.31 24.72 -1.52
N ALA A 243 -28.79 25.47 -0.52
CA ALA A 243 -30.09 25.23 0.10
C ALA A 243 -31.25 25.46 -0.87
N GLU A 244 -31.16 26.43 -1.79
CA GLU A 244 -32.20 26.73 -2.79
C GLU A 244 -32.37 25.56 -3.77
N GLN A 245 -31.29 24.91 -4.16
CA GLN A 245 -31.30 23.78 -5.08
C GLN A 245 -31.47 22.42 -4.37
N GLN A 246 -31.28 22.40 -3.05
CA GLN A 246 -31.26 21.18 -2.22
C GLN A 246 -30.24 20.16 -2.75
N ALA A 247 -29.10 20.62 -3.20
CA ALA A 247 -28.05 19.82 -3.86
C ALA A 247 -26.64 20.34 -3.59
N PHE A 248 -25.67 19.44 -3.69
CA PHE A 248 -24.27 19.83 -3.76
C PHE A 248 -23.94 20.38 -5.15
N LYS A 249 -23.17 21.46 -5.18
CA LYS A 249 -22.62 22.04 -6.40
C LYS A 249 -21.57 21.10 -7.01
N ALA A 250 -21.67 20.90 -8.31
CA ALA A 250 -20.68 20.09 -9.02
C ALA A 250 -19.34 20.83 -9.17
N ASN A 251 -18.26 20.16 -8.84
CA ASN A 251 -16.90 20.64 -9.04
C ASN A 251 -16.27 20.00 -10.30
N ALA A 252 -15.20 20.60 -10.82
CA ALA A 252 -14.37 19.92 -11.81
C ALA A 252 -13.71 18.70 -11.15
N LEU A 253 -13.86 17.54 -11.77
CA LEU A 253 -13.24 16.32 -11.28
C LEU A 253 -11.81 16.22 -11.81
N PRO A 254 -10.85 15.65 -11.02
CA PRO A 254 -9.51 15.39 -11.50
C PRO A 254 -9.54 14.39 -12.67
N PRO A 255 -8.54 14.43 -13.57
CA PRO A 255 -8.42 13.40 -14.59
C PRO A 255 -8.23 12.02 -13.94
N ALA A 256 -8.89 11.02 -14.51
CA ALA A 256 -8.69 9.64 -14.07
C ALA A 256 -7.26 9.19 -14.37
N LEU A 257 -6.62 8.53 -13.42
CA LEU A 257 -5.34 7.86 -13.64
C LEU A 257 -5.57 6.59 -14.46
N ASP A 258 -4.67 6.31 -15.39
CA ASP A 258 -4.60 4.97 -15.97
C ASP A 258 -3.97 3.98 -14.97
N THR A 259 -4.14 2.69 -15.21
CA THR A 259 -3.71 1.63 -14.30
C THR A 259 -2.21 1.69 -13.99
N MET A 260 -1.35 2.01 -14.97
CA MET A 260 0.09 2.07 -14.74
C MET A 260 0.47 3.30 -13.92
N ALA A 261 -0.18 4.44 -14.17
CA ALA A 261 -0.03 5.65 -13.36
C ALA A 261 -0.44 5.41 -11.91
N GLU A 262 -1.57 4.74 -11.71
CA GLU A 262 -2.11 4.41 -10.39
C GLU A 262 -1.15 3.50 -9.60
N ILE A 263 -0.70 2.40 -10.21
CA ILE A 263 0.26 1.48 -9.58
C ILE A 263 1.57 2.21 -9.29
N TYR A 264 2.13 2.94 -10.24
CA TYR A 264 3.40 3.63 -10.06
C TYR A 264 3.35 4.64 -8.89
N GLN A 265 2.32 5.50 -8.85
CA GLN A 265 2.14 6.48 -7.79
C GLN A 265 1.94 5.82 -6.42
N SER A 266 1.23 4.69 -6.37
CA SER A 266 1.04 3.93 -5.13
C SER A 266 2.36 3.40 -4.58
N LEU A 267 3.23 2.84 -5.43
CA LEU A 267 4.55 2.33 -5.05
C LEU A 267 5.50 3.45 -4.61
N VAL A 268 5.49 4.60 -5.30
CA VAL A 268 6.25 5.79 -4.92
C VAL A 268 5.81 6.30 -3.54
N MET A 269 4.50 6.43 -3.31
CA MET A 269 3.97 6.89 -2.03
C MET A 269 4.30 5.92 -0.89
N ALA A 270 4.09 4.61 -1.09
CA ALA A 270 4.40 3.60 -0.09
C ALA A 270 5.89 3.60 0.29
N THR A 271 6.78 3.67 -0.71
CA THR A 271 8.23 3.72 -0.48
C THR A 271 8.64 4.98 0.27
N ARG A 272 8.13 6.15 -0.12
CA ARG A 272 8.38 7.43 0.56
C ARG A 272 7.96 7.37 2.01
N ASP A 273 6.72 6.96 2.26
CA ASP A 273 6.14 6.98 3.60
C ASP A 273 6.83 5.96 4.51
N TYR A 274 7.18 4.78 4.00
CA TYR A 274 7.92 3.79 4.78
C TYR A 274 9.29 4.31 5.21
N VAL A 275 10.07 4.85 4.28
CA VAL A 275 11.43 5.38 4.57
C VAL A 275 11.36 6.56 5.55
N GLN A 276 10.49 7.55 5.27
CA GLN A 276 10.42 8.78 6.07
C GLN A 276 9.87 8.54 7.47
N ARG A 277 8.78 7.75 7.59
CA ARG A 277 8.15 7.48 8.90
C ARG A 277 8.96 6.55 9.77
N SER A 278 9.77 5.68 9.18
CA SER A 278 10.73 4.85 9.92
C SER A 278 12.01 5.58 10.30
N GLY A 279 12.18 6.84 9.86
CA GLY A 279 13.31 7.70 10.23
C GLY A 279 14.62 7.36 9.53
N PHE A 280 14.61 6.65 8.40
CA PHE A 280 15.81 6.39 7.63
C PHE A 280 16.27 7.64 6.86
N PRO A 281 17.58 7.98 6.86
CA PRO A 281 18.09 9.15 6.16
C PRO A 281 18.06 8.99 4.63
N GLY A 282 18.08 7.76 4.13
CA GLY A 282 18.06 7.43 2.72
C GLY A 282 17.95 5.93 2.49
N VAL A 283 18.13 5.51 1.25
CA VAL A 283 18.09 4.11 0.86
C VAL A 283 19.31 3.67 0.09
N ILE A 284 19.59 2.36 0.11
CA ILE A 284 20.63 1.72 -0.69
C ILE A 284 20.04 0.49 -1.37
N LEU A 285 20.43 0.24 -2.63
CA LEU A 285 20.02 -0.97 -3.37
C LEU A 285 21.13 -1.50 -4.25
N GLY A 286 21.07 -2.80 -4.54
CA GLY A 286 21.88 -3.43 -5.58
C GLY A 286 21.34 -3.10 -6.96
N LEU A 287 22.11 -2.40 -7.79
CA LEU A 287 21.74 -2.07 -9.16
C LEU A 287 22.44 -3.03 -10.11
N SER A 288 21.73 -4.10 -10.51
CA SER A 288 22.31 -5.19 -11.32
C SER A 288 22.36 -4.90 -12.81
N GLY A 289 21.68 -3.85 -13.28
CA GLY A 289 21.44 -3.61 -14.72
C GLY A 289 20.25 -4.42 -15.27
N GLY A 290 19.51 -5.16 -14.44
CA GLY A 290 18.24 -5.82 -14.75
C GLY A 290 17.05 -4.91 -14.48
N ILE A 291 15.89 -5.26 -15.07
CA ILE A 291 14.67 -4.43 -15.07
C ILE A 291 14.13 -4.15 -13.68
N ASP A 292 14.16 -5.13 -12.76
CA ASP A 292 13.60 -4.98 -11.41
C ASP A 292 14.40 -3.98 -10.58
N SER A 293 15.73 -4.10 -10.58
CA SER A 293 16.60 -3.14 -9.89
C SER A 293 16.52 -1.74 -10.51
N ALA A 294 16.35 -1.67 -11.83
CA ALA A 294 16.20 -0.41 -12.55
C ALA A 294 14.89 0.30 -12.19
N LEU A 295 13.79 -0.43 -12.15
CA LEU A 295 12.49 0.12 -11.73
C LEU A 295 12.49 0.50 -10.25
N THR A 296 13.06 -0.36 -9.38
CA THR A 296 13.20 -0.05 -7.94
C THR A 296 13.99 1.23 -7.71
N LEU A 297 15.10 1.44 -8.45
CA LEU A 297 15.89 2.68 -8.40
C LEU A 297 15.04 3.89 -8.79
N ALA A 298 14.27 3.78 -9.87
CA ALA A 298 13.42 4.86 -10.36
C ALA A 298 12.35 5.23 -9.32
N ILE A 299 11.64 4.24 -8.76
CA ILE A 299 10.64 4.45 -7.71
C ILE A 299 11.27 5.07 -6.46
N ALA A 300 12.45 4.60 -6.04
CA ALA A 300 13.14 5.13 -4.86
C ALA A 300 13.53 6.61 -5.05
N ALA A 301 14.09 6.97 -6.20
CA ALA A 301 14.48 8.34 -6.50
C ALA A 301 13.27 9.28 -6.58
N ASP A 302 12.16 8.84 -7.18
CA ASP A 302 10.91 9.61 -7.23
C ASP A 302 10.24 9.72 -5.85
N ALA A 303 10.46 8.74 -4.97
CA ALA A 303 9.87 8.72 -3.63
C ALA A 303 10.55 9.68 -2.65
N ILE A 304 11.89 9.70 -2.61
CA ILE A 304 12.65 10.42 -1.57
C ILE A 304 13.68 11.42 -2.09
N GLY A 305 13.84 11.55 -3.41
CA GLY A 305 14.87 12.37 -4.06
C GLY A 305 16.14 11.60 -4.35
N SER A 306 16.77 11.88 -5.49
CA SER A 306 17.97 11.18 -5.98
C SER A 306 19.18 11.33 -5.03
N ASP A 307 19.26 12.45 -4.31
CA ASP A 307 20.32 12.77 -3.32
C ASP A 307 20.34 11.80 -2.12
N LYS A 308 19.22 11.13 -1.84
CA LYS A 308 19.06 10.17 -0.74
C LYS A 308 19.11 8.71 -1.18
N VAL A 309 19.43 8.46 -2.45
CA VAL A 309 19.49 7.12 -3.01
C VAL A 309 20.93 6.75 -3.37
N GLN A 310 21.38 5.60 -2.88
CA GLN A 310 22.67 5.01 -3.22
C GLN A 310 22.47 3.70 -3.99
N ALA A 311 23.04 3.59 -5.18
CA ALA A 311 23.04 2.39 -6.00
C ALA A 311 24.42 1.75 -6.02
N VAL A 312 24.47 0.43 -5.86
CA VAL A 312 25.73 -0.32 -5.85
C VAL A 312 25.67 -1.44 -6.89
N MET A 313 26.54 -1.36 -7.90
CA MET A 313 26.79 -2.47 -8.81
C MET A 313 27.78 -3.44 -8.19
N MET A 314 27.45 -4.73 -8.16
CA MET A 314 28.26 -5.76 -7.50
C MET A 314 28.59 -6.90 -8.50
N PRO A 315 29.50 -6.64 -9.46
CA PRO A 315 29.79 -7.60 -10.52
C PRO A 315 30.55 -8.82 -10.01
N TYR A 316 30.34 -9.94 -10.70
CA TYR A 316 31.09 -11.17 -10.59
C TYR A 316 31.60 -11.58 -11.98
N THR A 317 32.39 -12.63 -12.07
CA THR A 317 32.99 -13.12 -13.34
C THR A 317 31.98 -13.31 -14.47
N TYR A 318 30.72 -13.66 -14.14
CA TYR A 318 29.66 -13.93 -15.13
C TYR A 318 28.78 -12.70 -15.44
N THR A 319 29.03 -11.57 -14.77
CA THR A 319 28.26 -10.35 -15.01
C THR A 319 28.59 -9.78 -16.39
N ALA A 320 27.59 -9.64 -17.24
CA ALA A 320 27.77 -9.11 -18.58
C ALA A 320 28.15 -7.61 -18.53
N GLN A 321 29.09 -7.21 -19.38
CA GLN A 321 29.55 -5.81 -19.48
C GLN A 321 28.37 -4.85 -19.75
N ILE A 322 27.43 -5.26 -20.58
CA ILE A 322 26.21 -4.47 -20.90
C ILE A 322 25.37 -4.16 -19.65
N SER A 323 25.35 -5.06 -18.64
CA SER A 323 24.64 -4.84 -17.37
C SER A 323 25.33 -3.79 -16.51
N VAL A 324 26.66 -3.81 -16.45
CA VAL A 324 27.48 -2.80 -15.74
C VAL A 324 27.29 -1.42 -16.38
N GLU A 325 27.33 -1.35 -17.70
CA GLU A 325 27.13 -0.11 -18.46
C GLU A 325 25.71 0.44 -18.28
N ALA A 326 24.69 -0.42 -18.33
CA ALA A 326 23.30 0.00 -18.14
C ALA A 326 23.04 0.54 -16.73
N ALA A 327 23.62 -0.10 -15.70
CA ALA A 327 23.52 0.38 -14.32
C ALA A 327 24.18 1.76 -14.15
N ALA A 328 25.38 1.94 -14.69
CA ALA A 328 26.10 3.22 -14.62
C ALA A 328 25.36 4.33 -15.40
N GLU A 329 24.82 4.03 -16.58
CA GLU A 329 24.05 4.97 -17.38
C GLU A 329 22.79 5.43 -16.67
N GLN A 330 22.01 4.51 -16.08
CA GLN A 330 20.81 4.84 -15.34
C GLN A 330 21.12 5.68 -14.10
N ALA A 331 22.10 5.26 -13.30
CA ALA A 331 22.50 6.00 -12.10
C ALA A 331 22.91 7.45 -12.45
N LYS A 332 23.67 7.63 -13.53
CA LYS A 332 24.05 8.96 -14.04
C LYS A 332 22.85 9.76 -14.51
N SER A 333 21.95 9.14 -15.28
CA SER A 333 20.74 9.80 -15.78
C SER A 333 19.85 10.31 -14.66
N MET A 334 19.75 9.54 -13.58
CA MET A 334 18.92 9.88 -12.43
C MET A 334 19.64 10.72 -11.37
N GLY A 335 20.95 10.94 -11.50
CA GLY A 335 21.73 11.75 -10.56
C GLY A 335 21.87 11.13 -9.16
N VAL A 336 21.81 9.80 -9.06
CA VAL A 336 21.98 9.08 -7.79
C VAL A 336 23.45 8.76 -7.50
N THR A 337 23.78 8.59 -6.22
CA THR A 337 25.12 8.11 -5.83
C THR A 337 25.33 6.68 -6.33
N PHE A 338 26.42 6.45 -7.08
CA PHE A 338 26.70 5.15 -7.68
C PHE A 338 28.10 4.66 -7.32
N GLY A 339 28.21 3.37 -7.00
CA GLY A 339 29.48 2.71 -6.73
C GLY A 339 29.55 1.30 -7.33
N ILE A 340 30.78 0.83 -7.58
CA ILE A 340 31.03 -0.55 -8.02
C ILE A 340 31.81 -1.27 -6.94
N ALA A 341 31.35 -2.45 -6.54
CA ALA A 341 31.98 -3.30 -5.53
C ALA A 341 32.06 -4.75 -6.05
N GLU A 342 33.22 -5.13 -6.60
CA GLU A 342 33.43 -6.49 -7.11
C GLU A 342 33.36 -7.53 -5.99
N ILE A 343 32.59 -8.60 -6.21
CA ILE A 343 32.41 -9.67 -5.23
C ILE A 343 33.33 -10.88 -5.42
N ASN A 344 34.18 -10.91 -6.46
CA ASN A 344 35.10 -11.99 -6.74
C ASN A 344 35.97 -12.37 -5.53
N PRO A 345 36.63 -11.43 -4.80
CA PRO A 345 37.43 -11.79 -3.63
C PRO A 345 36.64 -12.46 -2.53
N ILE A 346 35.38 -11.99 -2.30
CA ILE A 346 34.51 -12.50 -1.24
C ILE A 346 34.06 -13.93 -1.57
N VAL A 347 33.56 -14.15 -2.79
CA VAL A 347 33.10 -15.47 -3.23
C VAL A 347 34.23 -16.48 -3.26
N ASN A 348 35.44 -16.08 -3.74
CA ASN A 348 36.61 -16.95 -3.76
C ASN A 348 37.05 -17.34 -2.33
N SER A 349 36.95 -16.41 -1.37
CA SER A 349 37.25 -16.70 0.04
C SER A 349 36.26 -17.71 0.63
N PHE A 350 34.95 -17.55 0.30
CA PHE A 350 33.95 -18.54 0.70
C PHE A 350 34.24 -19.92 0.11
N MET A 351 34.58 -20.00 -1.17
CA MET A 351 34.88 -21.27 -1.85
C MET A 351 36.11 -21.94 -1.24
N GLN A 352 37.17 -21.19 -0.96
CA GLN A 352 38.36 -21.73 -0.29
C GLN A 352 38.03 -22.26 1.11
N THR A 353 37.24 -21.55 1.88
CA THR A 353 36.82 -21.94 3.23
C THR A 353 35.95 -23.19 3.23
N LEU A 354 35.05 -23.32 2.25
CA LEU A 354 34.10 -24.43 2.15
C LEU A 354 34.65 -25.65 1.43
N TYR A 355 35.75 -25.53 0.68
CA TYR A 355 36.35 -26.62 -0.08
C TYR A 355 36.59 -27.91 0.75
N PRO A 356 37.10 -27.85 2.00
CA PRO A 356 37.26 -29.05 2.83
C PRO A 356 35.97 -29.81 3.14
N PHE A 357 34.81 -29.11 3.07
CA PHE A 357 33.49 -29.68 3.32
C PHE A 357 32.83 -30.19 2.03
N PHE A 358 33.09 -29.57 0.90
CA PHE A 358 32.47 -29.93 -0.39
C PHE A 358 33.19 -31.10 -1.07
N GLY A 359 34.50 -31.23 -0.85
CA GLY A 359 35.32 -32.26 -1.52
C GLY A 359 35.25 -32.11 -3.06
N ASN A 360 34.97 -33.20 -3.73
CA ASN A 360 34.83 -33.26 -5.19
C ASN A 360 33.38 -33.16 -5.66
N SER A 361 32.44 -32.62 -4.84
CA SER A 361 31.06 -32.42 -5.26
C SER A 361 31.02 -31.49 -6.47
N PRO A 362 30.23 -31.78 -7.51
CA PRO A 362 30.07 -30.88 -8.65
C PRO A 362 29.40 -29.58 -8.22
N ALA A 363 29.71 -28.50 -8.94
CA ALA A 363 29.06 -27.20 -8.73
C ALA A 363 27.55 -27.29 -9.01
N ASP A 364 26.77 -26.62 -8.16
CA ASP A 364 25.30 -26.57 -8.27
C ASP A 364 24.78 -25.17 -7.87
N ALA A 365 23.53 -25.07 -7.42
CA ALA A 365 22.94 -23.81 -6.94
C ALA A 365 23.69 -23.21 -5.71
N THR A 366 24.58 -23.96 -5.07
CA THR A 366 25.34 -23.48 -3.91
C THR A 366 26.23 -22.31 -4.28
N GLU A 367 26.98 -22.42 -5.37
CA GLU A 367 27.89 -21.38 -5.87
C GLU A 367 27.12 -20.14 -6.34
N GLU A 368 25.96 -20.31 -6.98
CA GLU A 368 25.05 -19.23 -7.35
C GLU A 368 24.54 -18.49 -6.10
N ASN A 369 24.10 -19.25 -5.10
CA ASN A 369 23.60 -18.71 -3.84
C ASN A 369 24.67 -18.01 -3.00
N LEU A 370 25.93 -18.43 -3.07
CA LEU A 370 27.04 -17.73 -2.41
C LEU A 370 27.29 -16.35 -3.00
N GLN A 371 27.15 -16.19 -4.33
CA GLN A 371 27.24 -14.87 -4.97
C GLN A 371 26.13 -13.94 -4.49
N ALA A 372 24.87 -14.43 -4.46
CA ALA A 372 23.74 -13.65 -3.98
C ALA A 372 23.92 -13.22 -2.52
N ARG A 373 24.39 -14.13 -1.65
CA ARG A 373 24.66 -13.84 -0.23
C ARG A 373 25.83 -12.88 -0.02
N ALA A 374 26.89 -12.98 -0.84
CA ALA A 374 27.99 -12.01 -0.81
C ALA A 374 27.48 -10.59 -1.10
N ARG A 375 26.61 -10.43 -2.11
CA ARG A 375 25.96 -9.14 -2.43
C ARG A 375 25.10 -8.65 -1.27
N GLY A 376 24.25 -9.51 -0.70
CA GLY A 376 23.40 -9.18 0.43
C GLY A 376 24.20 -8.73 1.65
N THR A 377 25.26 -9.45 2.01
CA THR A 377 26.14 -9.08 3.14
C THR A 377 26.83 -7.74 2.91
N LEU A 378 27.25 -7.45 1.69
CA LEU A 378 27.91 -6.20 1.32
C LEU A 378 26.93 -5.01 1.45
N LEU A 379 25.70 -5.14 0.93
CA LEU A 379 24.65 -4.13 1.08
C LEU A 379 24.32 -3.85 2.55
N MET A 380 24.21 -4.90 3.37
CA MET A 380 23.95 -4.75 4.81
C MET A 380 25.12 -4.09 5.54
N GLY A 381 26.35 -4.37 5.14
CA GLY A 381 27.54 -3.70 5.68
C GLY A 381 27.51 -2.19 5.41
N LEU A 382 27.15 -1.79 4.20
CA LEU A 382 26.99 -0.38 3.83
C LEU A 382 25.80 0.26 4.57
N SER A 383 24.67 -0.44 4.64
CA SER A 383 23.50 -0.01 5.41
C SER A 383 23.84 0.29 6.86
N ASN A 384 24.50 -0.64 7.54
CA ASN A 384 24.92 -0.47 8.94
C ASN A 384 25.90 0.70 9.12
N LYS A 385 26.75 0.95 8.15
CA LYS A 385 27.75 2.03 8.23
C LYS A 385 27.13 3.41 8.05
N PHE A 386 26.15 3.55 7.16
CA PHE A 386 25.59 4.85 6.76
C PHE A 386 24.16 5.08 7.25
N GLY A 387 23.51 4.09 7.82
CA GLY A 387 22.12 4.16 8.32
C GLY A 387 21.05 4.08 7.25
N ASN A 388 21.39 3.88 5.97
CA ASN A 388 20.43 3.80 4.87
C ASN A 388 19.70 2.45 4.88
N LEU A 389 18.40 2.49 4.57
CA LEU A 389 17.57 1.29 4.43
C LEU A 389 17.95 0.54 3.14
N VAL A 390 18.16 -0.76 3.21
CA VAL A 390 18.31 -1.60 2.01
C VAL A 390 16.96 -1.86 1.40
N LEU A 391 16.80 -1.55 0.10
CA LEU A 391 15.64 -1.93 -0.70
C LEU A 391 15.92 -3.26 -1.42
N SER A 392 15.03 -4.24 -1.23
CA SER A 392 15.01 -5.47 -2.03
C SER A 392 14.33 -5.22 -3.37
N THR A 393 14.83 -5.87 -4.41
CA THR A 393 14.39 -5.67 -5.80
C THR A 393 13.59 -6.84 -6.38
N GLY A 394 13.32 -7.89 -5.59
CA GLY A 394 12.53 -9.05 -6.02
C GLY A 394 11.07 -8.69 -6.28
N ASN A 395 10.47 -9.29 -7.31
CA ASN A 395 9.08 -9.09 -7.72
C ASN A 395 8.17 -10.25 -7.29
N LYS A 396 6.85 -10.09 -7.50
CA LYS A 396 5.83 -11.08 -7.09
C LYS A 396 6.03 -12.43 -7.77
N SER A 397 6.35 -12.46 -9.06
CA SER A 397 6.50 -13.69 -9.83
C SER A 397 7.66 -14.54 -9.32
N GLU A 398 8.81 -13.92 -9.07
CA GLU A 398 9.99 -14.57 -8.52
C GLU A 398 9.76 -15.08 -7.09
N LEU A 399 9.16 -14.25 -6.23
CA LEU A 399 8.82 -14.63 -4.85
C LEU A 399 7.77 -15.74 -4.78
N ALA A 400 6.81 -15.75 -5.72
CA ALA A 400 5.80 -16.80 -5.79
C ALA A 400 6.43 -18.18 -5.96
N VAL A 401 7.26 -18.34 -6.99
CA VAL A 401 7.88 -19.63 -7.32
C VAL A 401 9.17 -19.91 -6.55
N GLY A 402 9.63 -18.96 -5.72
CA GLY A 402 10.85 -19.07 -4.93
C GLY A 402 12.13 -18.95 -5.75
N TYR A 403 12.07 -18.30 -6.91
CA TYR A 403 13.25 -17.95 -7.72
C TYR A 403 13.99 -16.78 -7.08
N CYS A 404 14.49 -17.01 -5.88
CA CYS A 404 15.15 -16.06 -5.03
C CYS A 404 16.01 -16.80 -3.99
N THR A 405 17.03 -16.13 -3.46
CA THR A 405 17.99 -16.67 -2.49
C THR A 405 17.78 -16.07 -1.12
N LEU A 406 17.47 -16.93 -0.11
CA LEU A 406 17.43 -16.51 1.29
C LEU A 406 18.76 -15.87 1.71
N TYR A 407 18.67 -14.71 2.36
CA TYR A 407 19.83 -13.92 2.82
C TYR A 407 20.74 -13.42 1.68
N GLY A 408 20.27 -13.52 0.43
CA GLY A 408 20.93 -13.01 -0.77
C GLY A 408 20.18 -11.83 -1.36
N ASP A 409 19.54 -12.03 -2.50
CA ASP A 409 18.71 -11.02 -3.21
C ASP A 409 17.42 -10.65 -2.47
N MET A 410 16.98 -11.51 -1.52
CA MET A 410 15.85 -11.21 -0.62
C MET A 410 16.23 -10.25 0.54
N VAL A 411 17.50 -9.89 0.69
CA VAL A 411 17.95 -9.01 1.79
C VAL A 411 17.40 -7.60 1.61
N GLY A 412 16.95 -7.02 2.71
CA GLY A 412 16.45 -5.64 2.73
C GLY A 412 15.42 -5.42 3.83
N GLY A 413 15.09 -4.15 4.07
CA GLY A 413 14.05 -3.76 5.02
C GLY A 413 12.71 -3.42 4.36
N PHE A 414 12.72 -3.21 3.01
CA PHE A 414 11.52 -2.96 2.24
C PHE A 414 11.67 -3.50 0.82
N ALA A 415 10.67 -4.25 0.34
CA ALA A 415 10.67 -4.87 -0.99
C ALA A 415 9.65 -4.16 -1.89
N VAL A 416 10.13 -3.18 -2.65
CA VAL A 416 9.30 -2.22 -3.41
C VAL A 416 8.37 -2.92 -4.41
N LEU A 417 8.84 -3.99 -5.06
CA LEU A 417 8.11 -4.73 -6.11
C LEU A 417 7.49 -6.04 -5.62
N LYS A 418 7.41 -6.25 -4.29
CA LYS A 418 6.99 -7.52 -3.68
C LYS A 418 5.65 -8.06 -4.22
N ASP A 419 4.73 -7.17 -4.54
CA ASP A 419 3.39 -7.52 -5.02
C ASP A 419 3.15 -7.10 -6.49
N VAL A 420 4.22 -6.92 -7.27
CA VAL A 420 4.17 -6.55 -8.68
C VAL A 420 4.62 -7.73 -9.54
N TYR A 421 3.74 -8.24 -10.41
CA TYR A 421 4.09 -9.29 -11.37
C TYR A 421 5.15 -8.81 -12.38
N LYS A 422 5.99 -9.73 -12.86
CA LYS A 422 7.08 -9.42 -13.79
C LYS A 422 6.60 -8.73 -15.07
N THR A 423 5.49 -9.15 -15.62
CA THR A 423 4.85 -8.51 -16.78
C THR A 423 4.51 -7.04 -16.51
N ILE A 424 3.99 -6.75 -15.31
CA ILE A 424 3.67 -5.37 -14.88
C ILE A 424 4.94 -4.56 -14.62
N VAL A 425 6.04 -5.18 -14.14
CA VAL A 425 7.35 -4.50 -13.98
C VAL A 425 7.82 -3.90 -15.30
N PHE A 426 7.69 -4.64 -16.42
CA PHE A 426 8.04 -4.12 -17.74
C PHE A 426 7.16 -2.94 -18.17
N GLU A 427 5.85 -3.03 -17.94
CA GLU A 427 4.92 -1.95 -18.27
C GLU A 427 5.15 -0.70 -17.40
N LEU A 428 5.45 -0.86 -16.12
CA LEU A 428 5.81 0.24 -15.24
C LEU A 428 7.12 0.92 -15.64
N ALA A 429 8.11 0.17 -16.10
CA ALA A 429 9.36 0.75 -16.60
C ALA A 429 9.14 1.58 -17.87
N LYS A 430 8.30 1.10 -18.80
CA LYS A 430 7.88 1.87 -19.99
C LYS A 430 7.09 3.11 -19.57
N TYR A 431 6.13 2.95 -18.66
CA TYR A 431 5.35 4.07 -18.11
C TYR A 431 6.27 5.13 -17.48
N ARG A 432 7.24 4.72 -16.64
CA ARG A 432 8.16 5.69 -16.01
C ARG A 432 8.96 6.48 -17.05
N ASN A 433 9.39 5.84 -18.10
CA ASN A 433 10.08 6.52 -19.20
C ASN A 433 9.15 7.47 -19.96
N SER A 434 7.87 7.11 -20.14
CA SER A 434 6.91 7.93 -20.91
C SER A 434 6.53 9.26 -20.22
N ILE A 435 6.65 9.32 -18.90
CA ILE A 435 6.34 10.55 -18.12
C ILE A 435 7.57 11.45 -17.90
N SER A 436 8.71 11.12 -18.50
CA SER A 436 9.96 11.90 -18.44
C SER A 436 10.29 12.52 -19.77
N ASP A 437 10.93 13.70 -19.75
CA ASP A 437 11.46 14.35 -20.97
C ASP A 437 12.49 13.47 -21.70
N LYS A 438 13.23 12.65 -20.96
CA LYS A 438 14.19 11.67 -21.49
C LYS A 438 14.04 10.35 -20.72
N PRO A 439 14.19 9.21 -21.40
CA PRO A 439 14.18 7.91 -20.73
C PRO A 439 15.22 7.86 -19.60
N VAL A 440 14.78 7.45 -18.40
CA VAL A 440 15.67 7.28 -17.24
C VAL A 440 16.12 5.84 -17.07
N ILE A 441 15.31 4.88 -17.54
CA ILE A 441 15.67 3.46 -17.63
C ILE A 441 16.14 3.20 -19.06
N PRO A 442 17.39 2.75 -19.28
CA PRO A 442 17.91 2.49 -20.64
C PRO A 442 17.04 1.48 -21.39
N GLU A 443 16.74 1.73 -22.66
CA GLU A 443 15.85 0.90 -23.48
C GLU A 443 16.30 -0.57 -23.53
N ARG A 444 17.63 -0.81 -23.58
CA ARG A 444 18.20 -2.17 -23.56
C ARG A 444 17.89 -2.95 -22.27
N VAL A 445 17.59 -2.27 -21.15
CA VAL A 445 17.16 -2.92 -19.90
C VAL A 445 15.74 -3.43 -20.03
N ILE A 446 14.87 -2.69 -20.75
CA ILE A 446 13.47 -3.04 -20.96
C ILE A 446 13.33 -4.15 -22.00
N THR A 447 14.17 -4.14 -23.04
CA THR A 447 14.03 -5.06 -24.19
C THR A 447 14.82 -6.36 -24.06
N ARG A 448 15.82 -6.40 -23.15
CA ARG A 448 16.64 -7.58 -22.93
C ARG A 448 15.87 -8.67 -22.17
N PRO A 449 16.03 -9.95 -22.56
CA PRO A 449 15.49 -11.06 -21.75
C PRO A 449 16.05 -11.06 -20.33
N PRO A 450 15.21 -11.31 -19.31
CA PRO A 450 15.65 -11.34 -17.92
C PRO A 450 16.61 -12.49 -17.64
N SER A 451 17.63 -12.22 -16.79
CA SER A 451 18.64 -13.18 -16.36
C SER A 451 19.19 -12.80 -14.99
N ALA A 452 19.41 -13.79 -14.14
CA ALA A 452 20.09 -13.61 -12.85
C ALA A 452 21.61 -13.43 -12.95
N GLU A 453 22.22 -13.76 -14.08
CA GLU A 453 23.68 -13.67 -14.38
C GLU A 453 24.58 -14.32 -13.31
N LEU A 454 24.13 -15.45 -12.72
CA LEU A 454 24.87 -16.21 -11.70
C LEU A 454 25.74 -17.34 -12.29
N ARG A 455 25.51 -17.68 -13.56
CA ARG A 455 26.26 -18.66 -14.36
C ARG A 455 26.36 -18.21 -15.83
N PRO A 456 27.27 -18.80 -16.63
CA PRO A 456 27.40 -18.46 -18.06
C PRO A 456 26.07 -18.65 -18.82
N ASP A 457 25.71 -17.70 -19.69
CA ASP A 457 24.57 -17.72 -20.62
C ASP A 457 23.21 -18.01 -19.97
N GLN A 458 23.07 -17.77 -18.68
CA GLN A 458 21.85 -18.01 -17.90
C GLN A 458 20.68 -17.16 -18.41
N LYS A 459 19.50 -17.78 -18.49
CA LYS A 459 18.20 -17.12 -18.69
C LYS A 459 17.20 -17.63 -17.68
N ASP A 460 16.29 -16.78 -17.22
CA ASP A 460 15.24 -17.20 -16.27
C ASP A 460 14.37 -18.32 -16.86
N GLN A 461 14.17 -18.30 -18.19
CA GLN A 461 13.43 -19.34 -18.93
C GLN A 461 14.11 -20.73 -18.93
N ASP A 462 15.37 -20.85 -18.49
CA ASP A 462 16.00 -22.16 -18.29
C ASP A 462 15.31 -22.96 -17.16
N SER A 463 14.66 -22.25 -16.23
CA SER A 463 14.03 -22.83 -15.04
C SER A 463 12.54 -22.55 -14.95
N LEU A 464 12.07 -21.44 -15.51
CA LEU A 464 10.70 -20.93 -15.42
C LEU A 464 10.02 -20.93 -16.80
N PRO A 465 8.70 -21.04 -16.87
CA PRO A 465 7.97 -20.75 -18.10
C PRO A 465 8.13 -19.25 -18.48
N PRO A 466 7.81 -18.87 -19.73
CA PRO A 466 7.71 -17.45 -20.10
C PRO A 466 6.83 -16.67 -19.12
N TYR A 467 7.23 -15.44 -18.79
CA TYR A 467 6.57 -14.68 -17.72
C TYR A 467 5.11 -14.33 -18.01
N ASP A 468 4.69 -14.20 -19.25
CA ASP A 468 3.29 -14.05 -19.66
C ASP A 468 2.43 -15.28 -19.26
N VAL A 469 2.97 -16.48 -19.44
CA VAL A 469 2.33 -17.72 -19.00
C VAL A 469 2.42 -17.89 -17.48
N LEU A 470 3.60 -17.63 -16.90
CA LEU A 470 3.82 -17.77 -15.46
C LEU A 470 2.88 -16.86 -14.67
N ASP A 471 2.84 -15.58 -15.00
CA ASP A 471 2.05 -14.58 -14.28
C ASP A 471 0.54 -14.86 -14.41
N ALA A 472 0.09 -15.33 -15.57
CA ALA A 472 -1.31 -15.71 -15.77
C ALA A 472 -1.73 -16.92 -14.89
N ILE A 473 -0.86 -17.93 -14.77
CA ILE A 473 -1.09 -19.08 -13.87
C ILE A 473 -1.05 -18.64 -12.41
N LEU A 474 -0.07 -17.79 -12.04
CA LEU A 474 0.06 -17.28 -10.68
C LEU A 474 -1.16 -16.45 -10.28
N TYR A 475 -1.64 -15.57 -11.16
CA TYR A 475 -2.84 -14.77 -10.92
C TYR A 475 -4.07 -15.67 -10.66
N ALA A 476 -4.30 -16.66 -11.54
CA ALA A 476 -5.41 -17.59 -11.39
C ALA A 476 -5.32 -18.38 -10.07
N TYR A 477 -4.13 -18.88 -9.71
CA TYR A 477 -3.94 -19.67 -8.50
C TYR A 477 -3.96 -18.86 -7.21
N ILE A 478 -3.29 -17.68 -7.19
CA ILE A 478 -3.10 -16.89 -5.96
C ILE A 478 -4.26 -15.92 -5.73
N GLU A 479 -4.70 -15.20 -6.75
CA GLU A 479 -5.69 -14.12 -6.60
C GLU A 479 -7.13 -14.59 -6.82
N GLU A 480 -7.35 -15.50 -7.80
CA GLU A 480 -8.66 -16.07 -8.08
C GLU A 480 -8.96 -17.36 -7.30
N ASP A 481 -7.99 -17.92 -6.53
CA ASP A 481 -8.14 -19.19 -5.78
C ASP A 481 -8.58 -20.37 -6.65
N MET A 482 -8.19 -20.39 -7.92
CA MET A 482 -8.59 -21.45 -8.84
C MET A 482 -7.89 -22.76 -8.53
N SER A 483 -8.60 -23.88 -8.72
CA SER A 483 -8.01 -25.21 -8.66
C SER A 483 -7.07 -25.45 -9.84
N GLN A 484 -6.20 -26.46 -9.72
CA GLN A 484 -5.33 -26.88 -10.81
C GLN A 484 -6.13 -27.20 -12.08
N ASP A 485 -7.24 -27.93 -11.94
CA ASP A 485 -8.08 -28.36 -13.06
C ASP A 485 -8.77 -27.16 -13.74
N ASP A 486 -9.23 -26.18 -12.96
CA ASP A 486 -9.83 -24.96 -13.52
C ASP A 486 -8.81 -24.15 -14.32
N ILE A 487 -7.55 -24.07 -13.86
CA ILE A 487 -6.48 -23.39 -14.57
C ILE A 487 -6.14 -24.12 -15.89
N ILE A 488 -6.06 -25.46 -15.85
CA ILE A 488 -5.86 -26.28 -17.05
C ILE A 488 -7.02 -26.08 -18.03
N ALA A 489 -8.25 -26.01 -17.55
CA ALA A 489 -9.44 -25.76 -18.37
C ALA A 489 -9.43 -24.39 -19.08
N LYS A 490 -8.67 -23.39 -18.56
CA LYS A 490 -8.39 -22.13 -19.26
C LYS A 490 -7.44 -22.27 -20.46
N GLY A 491 -6.87 -23.45 -20.70
CA GLY A 491 -6.01 -23.76 -21.86
C GLY A 491 -4.51 -23.76 -21.56
N PHE A 492 -4.10 -23.70 -20.30
CA PHE A 492 -2.70 -23.84 -19.92
C PHE A 492 -2.24 -25.31 -19.92
N ASP A 493 -0.98 -25.54 -20.23
CA ASP A 493 -0.37 -26.86 -20.21
C ASP A 493 -0.39 -27.48 -18.80
N ALA A 494 -0.85 -28.70 -18.67
CA ALA A 494 -1.06 -29.37 -17.38
C ALA A 494 0.24 -29.56 -16.58
N GLU A 495 1.35 -29.89 -17.25
CA GLU A 495 2.65 -30.10 -16.57
C GLU A 495 3.21 -28.77 -16.08
N VAL A 496 3.04 -27.69 -16.87
CA VAL A 496 3.45 -26.33 -16.48
C VAL A 496 2.63 -25.85 -15.29
N VAL A 497 1.31 -26.02 -15.30
CA VAL A 497 0.43 -25.63 -14.18
C VAL A 497 0.82 -26.39 -12.91
N ALA A 498 0.95 -27.72 -12.98
CA ALA A 498 1.36 -28.54 -11.84
C ALA A 498 2.72 -28.12 -11.27
N LYS A 499 3.70 -27.82 -12.14
CA LYS A 499 5.02 -27.34 -11.75
C LYS A 499 4.94 -26.00 -11.01
N VAL A 500 4.20 -25.02 -11.56
CA VAL A 500 4.08 -23.68 -10.98
C VAL A 500 3.40 -23.75 -9.61
N ILE A 501 2.26 -24.44 -9.49
CA ILE A 501 1.54 -24.60 -8.22
C ILE A 501 2.44 -25.23 -7.16
N ARG A 502 3.14 -26.33 -7.52
CA ARG A 502 4.09 -26.99 -6.61
C ARG A 502 5.20 -26.02 -6.13
N LEU A 503 5.74 -25.19 -7.01
CA LEU A 503 6.75 -24.21 -6.64
C LEU A 503 6.18 -23.15 -5.67
N VAL A 504 4.96 -22.67 -5.91
CA VAL A 504 4.28 -21.72 -5.01
C VAL A 504 4.11 -22.33 -3.61
N ASP A 505 3.57 -23.52 -3.51
CA ASP A 505 3.28 -24.15 -2.22
C ASP A 505 4.55 -24.50 -1.46
N PHE A 506 5.57 -25.03 -2.14
CA PHE A 506 6.84 -25.42 -1.52
C PHE A 506 7.64 -24.20 -0.99
N ASN A 507 7.56 -23.03 -1.62
CA ASN A 507 8.37 -21.87 -1.28
C ASN A 507 7.73 -20.91 -0.26
N GLU A 508 6.65 -21.31 0.44
CA GLU A 508 6.06 -20.49 1.50
C GLU A 508 7.10 -20.08 2.58
N TYR A 509 8.03 -20.98 2.94
CA TYR A 509 9.05 -20.69 3.93
C TYR A 509 10.00 -19.56 3.52
N LYS A 510 10.29 -19.39 2.21
CA LYS A 510 11.09 -18.28 1.72
C LYS A 510 10.32 -16.95 1.86
N ARG A 511 9.07 -16.92 1.43
CA ARG A 511 8.21 -15.73 1.50
C ARG A 511 8.06 -15.19 2.92
N ARG A 512 7.99 -16.08 3.92
CA ARG A 512 7.92 -15.72 5.35
C ARG A 512 9.17 -15.04 5.89
N GLN A 513 10.27 -15.08 5.17
CA GLN A 513 11.54 -14.45 5.53
C GLN A 513 11.87 -13.25 4.63
N GLY A 514 11.02 -12.93 3.66
CA GLY A 514 11.16 -11.75 2.82
C GLY A 514 10.80 -10.46 3.56
N ALA A 515 11.39 -9.35 3.12
CA ALA A 515 11.04 -8.03 3.61
C ALA A 515 9.55 -7.70 3.39
N ILE A 516 9.02 -6.77 4.21
CA ILE A 516 7.72 -6.17 3.96
C ILE A 516 7.74 -5.38 2.65
N GLY A 517 6.61 -5.26 1.98
CA GLY A 517 6.50 -4.50 0.74
C GLY A 517 5.04 -4.14 0.42
N PRO A 518 4.81 -3.13 -0.42
CA PRO A 518 3.49 -2.57 -0.66
C PRO A 518 2.56 -3.56 -1.35
N ARG A 519 1.34 -3.67 -0.84
CA ARG A 519 0.27 -4.46 -1.41
C ARG A 519 -0.47 -3.64 -2.47
N ILE A 520 -0.58 -4.18 -3.68
CA ILE A 520 -1.34 -3.57 -4.79
C ILE A 520 -2.40 -4.49 -5.37
N SER A 521 -2.34 -5.78 -5.07
CA SER A 521 -3.26 -6.79 -5.57
C SER A 521 -4.30 -7.20 -4.52
N SER A 522 -5.29 -7.97 -4.93
CA SER A 522 -6.30 -8.56 -4.03
C SER A 522 -5.69 -9.53 -3.02
N ARG A 523 -4.62 -10.25 -3.43
CA ARG A 523 -3.85 -11.18 -2.59
C ARG A 523 -2.35 -11.03 -2.79
N ALA A 524 -1.72 -10.29 -1.90
CA ALA A 524 -0.27 -10.25 -1.76
C ALA A 524 0.25 -11.40 -0.88
N PHE A 525 1.56 -11.50 -0.74
CA PHE A 525 2.17 -12.43 0.22
C PHE A 525 2.29 -11.80 1.61
N SER A 526 1.15 -11.45 2.21
CA SER A 526 0.99 -10.82 3.50
C SER A 526 -0.15 -11.48 4.28
N ARG A 527 -0.99 -10.70 4.97
CA ARG A 527 -2.06 -11.18 5.85
C ARG A 527 -3.22 -11.87 5.14
N GLU A 528 -3.48 -11.51 3.90
CA GLU A 528 -4.57 -12.06 3.10
C GLU A 528 -4.30 -13.49 2.61
N ARG A 529 -3.03 -13.94 2.65
CA ARG A 529 -2.65 -15.31 2.31
C ARG A 529 -1.95 -15.98 3.51
N ARG A 530 -2.73 -16.73 4.31
CA ARG A 530 -2.29 -17.33 5.59
C ARG A 530 -2.04 -18.83 5.48
N TYR A 531 -1.24 -19.25 4.51
CA TYR A 531 -0.90 -20.68 4.35
C TYR A 531 0.08 -21.13 5.44
N PRO A 532 -0.14 -22.29 6.09
CA PRO A 532 0.85 -22.84 7.01
C PRO A 532 2.08 -23.33 6.25
N ILE A 533 3.28 -23.07 6.79
CA ILE A 533 4.54 -23.55 6.19
C ILE A 533 4.60 -25.08 6.21
N MET A 534 4.33 -25.66 7.38
CA MET A 534 4.28 -27.11 7.54
C MET A 534 2.87 -27.62 7.23
N ASN A 535 2.65 -28.03 6.00
CA ASN A 535 1.37 -28.59 5.60
C ASN A 535 1.57 -29.77 4.65
N GLY A 536 0.59 -30.68 4.63
CA GLY A 536 0.57 -31.82 3.73
C GLY A 536 -0.41 -31.66 2.57
N TRP A 537 -0.92 -30.45 2.35
CA TRP A 537 -1.85 -30.18 1.27
C TRP A 537 -1.18 -30.40 -0.08
N LYS A 538 -1.85 -31.12 -0.97
CA LYS A 538 -1.41 -31.33 -2.36
C LYS A 538 -2.47 -30.73 -3.27
N ALA A 539 -2.11 -29.70 -4.03
CA ALA A 539 -2.99 -29.19 -5.06
C ALA A 539 -3.22 -30.26 -6.14
N GLY A 540 -4.46 -30.40 -6.59
CA GLY A 540 -4.82 -31.37 -7.63
C GLY A 540 -5.08 -32.81 -7.17
N VAL A 541 -5.27 -33.01 -5.84
CA VAL A 541 -5.74 -34.32 -5.30
C VAL A 541 -7.08 -34.11 -4.61
#